data_2a473e828eb392b4a1a817510afbb013
#
_entry.id   2a473e828eb392b4a1a817510afbb013
#
_cell.length_a   1.000
_cell.length_b   1.000
_cell.length_c   1.000
_cell.angle_alpha   90.00
_cell.angle_beta   90.00
_cell.angle_gamma   90.00
#
_symmetry.space_group_name_H-M   'P 1'
#
loop_
_entity.id
_entity.type
_entity.pdbx_description
1 polymer ?
#
loop_
_entity_poly.entity_id
_entity_poly.type
_entity_poly.pdbx_seq_one_letter_code
_entity_poly.pdbx_strand_id
1 'polypeptide(L)'
;AVSATDLSAGGTATISVLIQDDQGNPFTQPVDVNFSSTCATKSPAQAVISSPVSSSNGVATSTYRAEGCVGEDQINVTANAGGISLSAAGTINVLQADVGSIVFVSAAPQNISILGTGGDESSVVKFKVLDKNSNVVTNQNVIFKLNTTIGGVKIDPLQATTDNSGVVQTVVTTGTVATSLRVTATVDNGSIPAISSQSSQLIISTGIPDQDSFSLSAEVLNAEGWDLDGTVVKVTARMADAFNNPVPDGTTVSFTTEGGSIEDACQTVKGACSVSWTSQLPRPEGEMLLNGAGAMFRNPSALLAYDSTLEVYGNIYDQKYGGRATITATAIGEESFPDLNGNGRFDATEADTFLTGKDVTGQLFDLNDAFNDYNEDGVFNPQQTGGQDGGTLEELVDFNANGVFDLKDRKYNGVLCSEPVHSACATASDSRSVFVRRSLVMVMSGSTAFATDSSNIVIADSTGTHTGGSITIEGKGSATAMFTISDLHNQQMPAGSIVRFKTSAGSVVSTSEFTWPSSNYNGGRQFSTTLKGEDEPNTGVFIVEVESPNGLITQVVSIGVTIL
;
A
#
# COMPACT_ATOMS: atom_id res chain seq x y z
N ALA A 1 -23.37 29.64 53.06
CA ALA A 1 -23.03 30.51 51.94
C ALA A 1 -22.46 29.69 50.79
N VAL A 2 -22.74 30.08 49.55
CA VAL A 2 -22.18 29.53 48.33
C VAL A 2 -21.35 30.64 47.67
N SER A 3 -20.13 30.32 47.23
CA SER A 3 -19.21 31.32 46.66
C SER A 3 -19.65 31.87 45.30
N ALA A 4 -20.48 31.12 44.57
CA ALA A 4 -21.08 31.53 43.30
C ALA A 4 -22.46 30.90 43.14
N THR A 5 -23.49 31.71 42.93
CA THR A 5 -24.87 31.28 42.70
C THR A 5 -25.10 30.82 41.27
N ASP A 6 -24.39 31.43 40.30
CA ASP A 6 -24.33 31.01 38.89
C ASP A 6 -22.94 30.46 38.62
N LEU A 7 -22.89 29.20 38.16
CA LEU A 7 -21.65 28.47 37.89
C LEU A 7 -21.59 28.07 36.41
N SER A 8 -20.48 28.31 35.75
CA SER A 8 -20.26 27.82 34.41
C SER A 8 -20.21 26.28 34.40
N ALA A 9 -20.57 25.66 33.30
CA ALA A 9 -20.37 24.25 33.09
C ALA A 9 -18.89 23.86 33.33
N GLY A 10 -18.65 22.79 34.12
CA GLY A 10 -17.33 22.39 34.58
C GLY A 10 -16.71 23.26 35.67
N GLY A 11 -17.38 24.32 36.08
CA GLY A 11 -16.90 25.22 37.11
C GLY A 11 -16.96 24.64 38.52
N THR A 12 -16.26 25.27 39.46
CA THR A 12 -16.22 24.91 40.89
C THR A 12 -16.77 26.02 41.74
N ALA A 13 -17.47 25.64 42.80
CA ALA A 13 -17.95 26.55 43.86
C ALA A 13 -17.58 26.02 45.24
N THR A 14 -17.36 26.93 46.16
CA THR A 14 -17.16 26.60 47.59
C THR A 14 -18.47 26.80 48.34
N ILE A 15 -18.87 25.80 49.12
CA ILE A 15 -20.06 25.82 49.96
C ILE A 15 -19.59 25.83 51.39
N SER A 16 -19.95 26.90 52.13
CA SER A 16 -19.59 27.05 53.53
C SER A 16 -20.84 27.10 54.41
N VAL A 17 -20.85 26.34 55.49
CA VAL A 17 -21.89 26.36 56.53
C VAL A 17 -21.28 26.75 57.87
N LEU A 18 -22.02 27.49 58.64
CA LEU A 18 -21.70 27.88 60.03
C LEU A 18 -22.64 27.16 60.97
N ILE A 19 -22.06 26.41 61.92
CA ILE A 19 -22.78 25.76 63.02
C ILE A 19 -22.67 26.67 64.25
N GLN A 20 -23.81 27.03 64.81
CA GLN A 20 -23.91 27.92 65.96
C GLN A 20 -24.64 27.23 67.11
N ASP A 21 -24.33 27.65 68.33
CA ASP A 21 -25.08 27.28 69.50
C ASP A 21 -26.42 28.07 69.60
N ASP A 22 -27.20 27.84 70.63
CA ASP A 22 -28.48 28.50 70.87
C ASP A 22 -28.38 30.00 71.17
N GLN A 23 -27.17 30.47 71.47
CA GLN A 23 -26.84 31.91 71.66
C GLN A 23 -26.26 32.59 70.44
N GLY A 24 -26.09 31.84 69.34
CA GLY A 24 -25.56 32.37 68.08
C GLY A 24 -24.05 32.40 68.02
N ASN A 25 -23.31 31.76 68.96
CA ASN A 25 -21.85 31.66 68.88
C ASN A 25 -21.43 30.48 68.06
N PRO A 26 -20.27 30.53 67.38
CA PRO A 26 -19.74 29.35 66.61
C PRO A 26 -19.55 28.13 67.52
N PHE A 27 -20.04 26.97 67.07
CA PHE A 27 -19.87 25.70 67.76
C PHE A 27 -18.42 25.17 67.52
N THR A 28 -17.60 25.26 68.59
CA THR A 28 -16.14 25.06 68.44
C THR A 28 -15.70 23.59 68.42
N GLN A 29 -16.54 22.63 68.79
CA GLN A 29 -16.21 21.21 68.73
C GLN A 29 -16.30 20.73 67.26
N PRO A 30 -15.38 19.90 66.79
CA PRO A 30 -15.43 19.34 65.40
C PRO A 30 -16.73 18.52 65.25
N VAL A 31 -17.41 18.77 64.11
CA VAL A 31 -18.63 18.05 63.72
C VAL A 31 -18.45 17.63 62.23
N ASP A 32 -18.76 16.36 61.91
CA ASP A 32 -18.81 15.91 60.54
C ASP A 32 -20.08 16.38 59.84
N VAL A 33 -19.89 17.14 58.79
CA VAL A 33 -20.95 17.75 57.99
C VAL A 33 -21.05 17.02 56.67
N ASN A 34 -22.21 16.45 56.38
CA ASN A 34 -22.49 15.77 55.13
C ASN A 34 -23.10 16.75 54.12
N PHE A 35 -22.48 16.81 52.95
CA PHE A 35 -22.96 17.58 51.81
C PHE A 35 -23.46 16.65 50.73
N SER A 36 -24.57 16.97 50.09
CA SER A 36 -25.10 16.27 48.94
C SER A 36 -25.73 17.24 47.95
N SER A 37 -25.81 16.87 46.69
CA SER A 37 -26.52 17.63 45.66
C SER A 37 -27.41 16.73 44.83
N THR A 38 -28.45 17.30 44.23
CA THR A 38 -29.34 16.56 43.33
C THR A 38 -28.59 16.00 42.13
N CYS A 39 -27.67 16.79 41.55
CA CYS A 39 -26.84 16.37 40.42
C CYS A 39 -25.79 15.31 40.81
N ALA A 40 -25.24 15.38 42.05
CA ALA A 40 -24.25 14.41 42.51
C ALA A 40 -24.86 13.03 42.78
N THR A 41 -26.16 12.96 43.06
CA THR A 41 -26.88 11.69 43.33
C THR A 41 -27.45 11.03 42.07
N LYS A 42 -27.34 11.66 40.89
CA LYS A 42 -27.77 11.05 39.61
C LYS A 42 -26.86 9.89 39.22
N SER A 43 -27.34 9.03 38.36
CA SER A 43 -26.56 7.94 37.75
C SER A 43 -26.59 8.07 36.20
N PRO A 44 -25.45 8.39 35.56
CA PRO A 44 -24.15 8.77 36.16
C PRO A 44 -24.23 10.11 36.92
N ALA A 45 -23.32 10.29 37.87
CA ALA A 45 -23.23 11.53 38.63
C ALA A 45 -22.91 12.70 37.73
N GLN A 46 -23.65 13.83 37.90
CA GLN A 46 -23.49 15.05 37.11
C GLN A 46 -22.83 16.19 37.89
N ALA A 47 -22.43 15.94 39.12
CA ALA A 47 -21.63 16.83 39.94
C ALA A 47 -20.80 16.02 40.93
N VAL A 48 -19.70 16.59 41.39
CA VAL A 48 -18.90 16.07 42.50
C VAL A 48 -18.94 17.06 43.64
N ILE A 49 -19.18 16.56 44.87
CA ILE A 49 -19.20 17.34 46.10
C ILE A 49 -18.39 16.64 47.18
N SER A 50 -17.51 17.37 47.86
CA SER A 50 -16.70 16.80 48.94
C SER A 50 -17.58 16.56 50.17
N SER A 51 -17.69 15.30 50.61
CA SER A 51 -18.52 14.93 51.78
C SER A 51 -18.05 13.59 52.35
N PRO A 52 -18.02 13.37 53.70
CA PRO A 52 -18.22 14.40 54.74
C PRO A 52 -17.03 15.34 54.89
N VAL A 53 -17.24 16.50 55.49
CA VAL A 53 -16.19 17.47 55.88
C VAL A 53 -16.33 17.79 57.36
N SER A 54 -15.22 17.72 58.11
CA SER A 54 -15.21 18.05 59.54
C SER A 54 -15.15 19.57 59.76
N SER A 55 -15.97 20.12 60.63
CA SER A 55 -15.98 21.55 60.95
C SER A 55 -14.78 21.95 61.78
N SER A 56 -14.30 23.20 61.59
CA SER A 56 -13.30 23.86 62.42
C SER A 56 -13.80 25.22 62.84
N ASN A 57 -13.83 25.46 64.18
CA ASN A 57 -14.41 26.66 64.74
C ASN A 57 -15.87 26.96 64.31
N GLY A 58 -16.65 25.91 64.14
CA GLY A 58 -18.05 26.00 63.72
C GLY A 58 -18.23 26.12 62.17
N VAL A 59 -17.16 26.22 61.39
CA VAL A 59 -17.26 26.33 59.94
C VAL A 59 -16.86 25.03 59.24
N ALA A 60 -17.70 24.51 58.34
CA ALA A 60 -17.37 23.43 57.43
C ALA A 60 -17.48 23.94 55.99
N THR A 61 -16.46 23.63 55.17
CA THR A 61 -16.36 24.10 53.78
C THR A 61 -16.16 22.93 52.84
N SER A 62 -17.10 22.76 51.91
CA SER A 62 -17.05 21.72 50.84
C SER A 62 -16.82 22.37 49.49
N THR A 63 -16.19 21.60 48.59
CA THR A 63 -16.04 21.99 47.18
C THR A 63 -17.07 21.25 46.34
N TYR A 64 -17.81 21.99 45.53
CA TYR A 64 -18.71 21.50 44.50
C TYR A 64 -18.07 21.72 43.12
N ARG A 65 -18.17 20.73 42.23
CA ARG A 65 -17.77 20.83 40.81
C ARG A 65 -18.89 20.26 39.94
N ALA A 66 -19.33 21.04 38.98
CA ALA A 66 -20.30 20.60 37.96
C ALA A 66 -19.65 19.67 36.95
N GLU A 67 -20.20 18.48 36.68
CA GLU A 67 -19.73 17.51 35.67
C GLU A 67 -20.89 17.09 34.76
N GLY A 68 -21.60 18.08 34.18
CA GLY A 68 -22.74 17.85 33.30
C GLY A 68 -24.08 18.19 33.91
N CYS A 69 -24.11 18.72 35.14
CA CYS A 69 -25.29 19.36 35.70
C CYS A 69 -25.63 20.63 34.91
N VAL A 70 -26.91 20.87 34.63
CA VAL A 70 -27.44 22.09 34.00
C VAL A 70 -28.70 22.52 34.72
N GLY A 71 -28.84 23.82 34.94
CA GLY A 71 -29.96 24.40 35.70
C GLY A 71 -29.71 24.42 37.21
N GLU A 72 -30.79 24.59 38.01
CA GLU A 72 -30.70 24.64 39.46
C GLU A 72 -30.37 23.25 40.04
N ASP A 73 -29.27 23.20 40.82
CA ASP A 73 -28.88 22.04 41.64
C ASP A 73 -29.09 22.34 43.11
N GLN A 74 -29.92 21.56 43.76
CA GLN A 74 -30.22 21.71 45.17
C GLN A 74 -29.13 21.06 46.01
N ILE A 75 -28.48 21.85 46.85
CA ILE A 75 -27.47 21.41 47.81
C ILE A 75 -28.15 21.19 49.14
N ASN A 76 -27.98 20.00 49.71
CA ASN A 76 -28.48 19.66 51.04
C ASN A 76 -27.28 19.39 51.96
N VAL A 77 -27.34 19.95 53.17
CA VAL A 77 -26.30 19.80 54.19
C VAL A 77 -26.93 19.27 55.46
N THR A 78 -26.34 18.26 56.04
CA THR A 78 -26.78 17.68 57.32
C THR A 78 -25.60 17.51 58.26
N ALA A 79 -25.85 17.68 59.58
CA ALA A 79 -24.84 17.46 60.59
C ALA A 79 -25.53 17.02 61.91
N ASN A 80 -24.75 16.40 62.81
CA ASN A 80 -25.20 16.13 64.16
C ASN A 80 -24.24 16.76 65.19
N ALA A 81 -24.68 17.81 65.86
CA ALA A 81 -23.86 18.53 66.82
C ALA A 81 -24.44 18.35 68.20
N GLY A 82 -23.70 17.72 69.15
CA GLY A 82 -24.15 17.48 70.51
C GLY A 82 -25.42 16.62 70.64
N GLY A 83 -25.71 15.73 69.68
CA GLY A 83 -26.92 14.90 69.64
C GLY A 83 -28.11 15.57 68.90
N ILE A 84 -27.98 16.80 68.47
CA ILE A 84 -29.02 17.56 67.74
C ILE A 84 -28.77 17.44 66.22
N SER A 85 -29.80 16.99 65.51
CA SER A 85 -29.76 16.94 64.05
C SER A 85 -30.00 18.31 63.47
N LEU A 86 -29.05 18.78 62.65
CA LEU A 86 -29.06 20.06 61.96
C LEU A 86 -29.16 19.85 60.42
N SER A 87 -29.87 20.76 59.76
CA SER A 87 -29.92 20.76 58.26
C SER A 87 -29.93 22.16 57.71
N ALA A 88 -29.38 22.32 56.52
CA ALA A 88 -29.45 23.54 55.72
C ALA A 88 -29.54 23.17 54.26
N ALA A 89 -30.12 24.06 53.45
CA ALA A 89 -30.21 23.89 52.03
C ALA A 89 -29.77 25.19 51.27
N GLY A 90 -29.35 25.01 50.06
CA GLY A 90 -29.00 26.10 49.13
C GLY A 90 -29.09 25.63 47.69
N THR A 91 -28.98 26.52 46.76
CA THR A 91 -29.02 26.21 45.32
C THR A 91 -27.78 26.76 44.62
N ILE A 92 -27.33 26.04 43.60
CA ILE A 92 -26.35 26.49 42.63
C ILE A 92 -27.01 26.36 41.25
N ASN A 93 -27.06 27.44 40.49
CA ASN A 93 -27.53 27.41 39.08
C ASN A 93 -26.34 27.16 38.17
N VAL A 94 -26.30 25.99 37.54
CA VAL A 94 -25.24 25.64 36.57
C VAL A 94 -25.70 26.05 35.18
N LEU A 95 -24.98 27.00 34.60
CA LEU A 95 -25.25 27.51 33.26
C LEU A 95 -24.90 26.45 32.22
N GLN A 96 -25.68 26.39 31.16
CA GLN A 96 -25.37 25.52 30.04
C GLN A 96 -24.03 25.90 29.41
N ALA A 97 -23.23 24.91 29.02
CA ALA A 97 -21.95 25.16 28.37
C ALA A 97 -22.15 25.90 27.04
N ASP A 98 -21.36 26.97 26.82
CA ASP A 98 -21.33 27.69 25.55
C ASP A 98 -20.46 26.90 24.57
N VAL A 99 -21.09 26.05 23.78
CA VAL A 99 -20.38 25.18 22.81
C VAL A 99 -19.59 26.02 21.84
N GLY A 100 -18.30 25.76 21.72
CA GLY A 100 -17.38 26.40 20.80
C GLY A 100 -17.12 25.59 19.53
N SER A 101 -16.99 24.25 19.67
CA SER A 101 -16.68 23.38 18.53
C SER A 101 -17.12 21.94 18.76
N ILE A 102 -17.26 21.19 17.67
CA ILE A 102 -17.33 19.74 17.66
C ILE A 102 -16.23 19.21 16.76
N VAL A 103 -15.47 18.22 17.21
CA VAL A 103 -14.34 17.65 16.48
C VAL A 103 -14.52 16.15 16.26
N PHE A 104 -14.10 15.68 15.11
CA PHE A 104 -14.05 14.26 14.81
C PHE A 104 -12.94 13.60 15.63
N VAL A 105 -13.21 12.43 16.20
CA VAL A 105 -12.25 11.65 17.01
C VAL A 105 -11.77 10.43 16.25
N SER A 106 -12.69 9.56 15.83
CA SER A 106 -12.36 8.32 15.12
C SER A 106 -13.55 7.74 14.38
N ALA A 107 -13.25 6.95 13.36
CA ALA A 107 -14.14 5.97 12.76
C ALA A 107 -13.38 4.63 12.71
N ALA A 108 -13.96 3.58 13.28
CA ALA A 108 -13.28 2.30 13.41
C ALA A 108 -14.29 1.14 13.17
N PRO A 109 -13.99 0.27 12.18
CA PRO A 109 -13.01 0.45 11.10
C PRO A 109 -13.41 1.56 10.10
N GLN A 110 -12.44 2.12 9.34
CA GLN A 110 -12.74 3.10 8.27
C GLN A 110 -13.20 2.45 6.98
N ASN A 111 -12.66 1.26 6.68
CA ASN A 111 -13.10 0.42 5.57
C ASN A 111 -14.05 -0.62 6.13
N ILE A 112 -15.25 -0.67 5.58
CA ILE A 112 -16.33 -1.58 6.00
C ILE A 112 -16.83 -2.33 4.79
N SER A 113 -17.20 -3.60 5.01
CA SER A 113 -17.59 -4.51 3.95
C SER A 113 -19.02 -4.26 3.47
N ILE A 114 -19.28 -4.49 2.19
CA ILE A 114 -20.63 -4.51 1.65
C ILE A 114 -21.47 -5.53 2.41
N LEU A 115 -22.71 -5.20 2.72
CA LEU A 115 -23.66 -6.07 3.44
C LEU A 115 -23.77 -7.44 2.76
N GLY A 116 -23.53 -8.51 3.53
CA GLY A 116 -23.61 -9.90 3.08
C GLY A 116 -22.34 -10.47 2.47
N THR A 117 -21.21 -9.72 2.47
CA THR A 117 -19.92 -10.22 1.97
C THR A 117 -19.04 -10.88 3.04
N GLY A 118 -19.45 -10.81 4.31
CA GLY A 118 -18.83 -11.57 5.42
C GLY A 118 -17.69 -10.88 6.17
N GLY A 119 -17.43 -9.60 5.88
CA GLY A 119 -16.48 -8.79 6.62
C GLY A 119 -17.14 -7.90 7.69
N ASP A 120 -16.43 -6.85 8.14
CA ASP A 120 -16.97 -5.86 9.08
C ASP A 120 -18.01 -4.98 8.37
N GLU A 121 -19.29 -5.16 8.71
CA GLU A 121 -20.42 -4.47 8.08
C GLU A 121 -20.87 -3.20 8.82
N SER A 122 -20.10 -2.76 9.83
CA SER A 122 -20.41 -1.56 10.60
C SER A 122 -19.16 -0.82 11.09
N SER A 123 -19.31 0.49 11.27
CA SER A 123 -18.25 1.36 11.82
C SER A 123 -18.77 2.23 12.94
N VAL A 124 -18.03 2.29 14.05
CA VAL A 124 -18.31 3.20 15.17
C VAL A 124 -17.62 4.54 14.91
N VAL A 125 -18.43 5.61 14.79
CA VAL A 125 -17.95 6.97 14.52
C VAL A 125 -18.10 7.82 15.78
N LYS A 126 -17.00 8.44 16.22
CA LYS A 126 -16.93 9.22 17.46
C LYS A 126 -16.60 10.67 17.18
N PHE A 127 -17.29 11.57 17.90
CA PHE A 127 -17.02 13.01 17.92
C PHE A 127 -16.86 13.48 19.35
N LYS A 128 -16.26 14.65 19.54
CA LYS A 128 -16.08 15.30 20.84
C LYS A 128 -16.53 16.75 20.77
N VAL A 129 -17.34 17.15 21.75
CA VAL A 129 -17.85 18.51 21.84
C VAL A 129 -17.01 19.28 22.87
N LEU A 130 -16.58 20.48 22.48
CA LEU A 130 -15.76 21.39 23.27
C LEU A 130 -16.44 22.75 23.40
N ASP A 131 -16.24 23.41 24.53
CA ASP A 131 -16.65 24.79 24.75
C ASP A 131 -15.68 25.78 24.04
N LYS A 132 -15.94 27.08 24.14
CA LYS A 132 -15.09 28.14 23.58
C LYS A 132 -13.68 28.19 24.19
N ASN A 133 -13.49 27.56 25.37
CA ASN A 133 -12.22 27.49 26.07
C ASN A 133 -11.53 26.12 25.90
N SER A 134 -12.04 25.29 24.98
CA SER A 134 -11.55 23.91 24.71
C SER A 134 -11.76 22.91 25.85
N ASN A 135 -12.62 23.19 26.81
CA ASN A 135 -13.04 22.20 27.80
C ASN A 135 -14.13 21.28 27.21
N VAL A 136 -14.23 20.08 27.74
CA VAL A 136 -15.24 19.12 27.30
C VAL A 136 -16.65 19.57 27.70
N VAL A 137 -17.61 19.39 26.80
CA VAL A 137 -19.02 19.67 27.05
C VAL A 137 -19.77 18.36 27.20
N THR A 138 -20.30 18.14 28.39
CA THR A 138 -21.04 16.92 28.76
C THR A 138 -22.54 17.15 28.56
N ASN A 139 -23.29 16.05 28.42
CA ASN A 139 -24.77 16.07 28.30
C ASN A 139 -25.31 16.99 27.17
N GLN A 140 -24.51 17.20 26.12
CA GLN A 140 -24.88 17.99 24.95
C GLN A 140 -25.48 17.07 23.87
N ASN A 141 -26.67 17.41 23.37
CA ASN A 141 -27.30 16.67 22.31
C ASN A 141 -26.62 16.96 20.97
N VAL A 142 -26.36 15.92 20.17
CA VAL A 142 -25.73 15.96 18.86
C VAL A 142 -26.57 15.15 17.89
N ILE A 143 -26.85 15.74 16.71
CA ILE A 143 -27.58 15.11 15.62
C ILE A 143 -26.58 14.64 14.57
N PHE A 144 -26.76 13.40 14.09
CA PHE A 144 -25.91 12.79 13.07
C PHE A 144 -26.67 12.68 11.73
N LYS A 145 -25.92 12.90 10.64
CA LYS A 145 -26.44 12.81 9.28
C LYS A 145 -25.40 12.20 8.34
N LEU A 146 -25.83 11.31 7.46
CA LEU A 146 -25.02 10.81 6.33
C LEU A 146 -25.08 11.79 5.16
N ASN A 147 -24.00 11.89 4.40
CA ASN A 147 -23.99 12.60 3.12
C ASN A 147 -24.63 11.79 1.99
N THR A 148 -24.74 10.45 2.14
CA THR A 148 -25.41 9.55 1.19
C THR A 148 -26.07 8.37 1.91
N THR A 149 -27.13 7.81 1.32
CA THR A 149 -27.83 6.61 1.78
C THR A 149 -27.93 5.56 0.67
N ILE A 150 -27.07 5.69 -0.36
CA ILE A 150 -27.03 4.77 -1.50
C ILE A 150 -26.81 3.34 -1.01
N GLY A 151 -27.48 2.39 -1.66
CA GLY A 151 -27.40 0.97 -1.30
C GLY A 151 -28.05 0.61 0.04
N GLY A 152 -28.75 1.54 0.71
CA GLY A 152 -29.40 1.28 1.99
C GLY A 152 -28.50 1.49 3.22
N VAL A 153 -27.41 2.25 3.09
CA VAL A 153 -26.56 2.64 4.24
C VAL A 153 -27.40 3.34 5.31
N LYS A 154 -27.18 2.97 6.57
CA LYS A 154 -27.90 3.47 7.73
C LYS A 154 -26.97 4.01 8.78
N ILE A 155 -27.53 4.84 9.65
CA ILE A 155 -26.85 5.38 10.82
C ILE A 155 -27.78 5.25 12.02
N ASP A 156 -27.28 4.75 13.13
CA ASP A 156 -28.04 4.57 14.38
C ASP A 156 -27.11 4.71 15.60
N PRO A 157 -27.45 5.54 16.60
CA PRO A 157 -28.61 6.44 16.65
C PRO A 157 -28.43 7.69 15.78
N LEU A 158 -29.55 8.29 15.35
CA LEU A 158 -29.57 9.56 14.61
C LEU A 158 -29.22 10.77 15.50
N GLN A 159 -29.34 10.63 16.81
CA GLN A 159 -28.94 11.62 17.80
C GLN A 159 -28.52 10.95 19.11
N ALA A 160 -27.56 11.55 19.79
CA ALA A 160 -27.09 11.10 21.09
C ALA A 160 -26.54 12.26 21.91
N THR A 161 -26.39 12.09 23.21
CA THR A 161 -25.79 13.07 24.10
C THR A 161 -24.34 12.72 24.43
N THR A 162 -23.50 13.75 24.61
CA THR A 162 -22.11 13.58 25.03
C THR A 162 -22.01 12.98 26.43
N ASP A 163 -21.04 12.10 26.62
CA ASP A 163 -20.68 11.52 27.92
C ASP A 163 -19.86 12.50 28.80
N ASN A 164 -19.34 12.02 29.93
CA ASN A 164 -18.55 12.83 30.86
C ASN A 164 -17.17 13.26 30.31
N SER A 165 -16.72 12.63 29.22
CA SER A 165 -15.51 13.02 28.48
C SER A 165 -15.79 13.95 27.29
N GLY A 166 -17.06 14.34 27.12
CA GLY A 166 -17.55 15.16 26.00
C GLY A 166 -17.64 14.40 24.69
N VAL A 167 -17.55 13.05 24.72
CA VAL A 167 -17.59 12.19 23.55
C VAL A 167 -19.01 11.75 23.24
N VAL A 168 -19.34 11.70 21.96
CA VAL A 168 -20.60 11.19 21.43
C VAL A 168 -20.33 10.27 20.26
N GLN A 169 -21.12 9.23 20.07
CA GLN A 169 -20.91 8.24 19.01
C GLN A 169 -22.20 7.82 18.32
N THR A 170 -22.02 7.33 17.10
CA THR A 170 -23.06 6.66 16.31
C THR A 170 -22.44 5.50 15.56
N VAL A 171 -23.26 4.60 15.02
CA VAL A 171 -22.84 3.44 14.24
C VAL A 171 -23.36 3.61 12.81
N VAL A 172 -22.45 3.50 11.85
CA VAL A 172 -22.79 3.38 10.43
C VAL A 172 -22.89 1.89 10.09
N THR A 173 -24.01 1.46 9.52
CA THR A 173 -24.20 0.10 8.98
C THR A 173 -24.22 0.17 7.47
N THR A 174 -23.53 -0.76 6.82
CA THR A 174 -23.35 -0.76 5.36
C THR A 174 -24.63 -1.14 4.60
N GLY A 175 -24.63 -0.80 3.33
CA GLY A 175 -25.62 -1.22 2.36
C GLY A 175 -25.04 -2.25 1.38
N THR A 176 -25.78 -2.47 0.30
CA THR A 176 -25.46 -3.49 -0.72
C THR A 176 -24.62 -2.95 -1.90
N VAL A 177 -24.22 -1.68 -1.85
CA VAL A 177 -23.49 -0.99 -2.93
C VAL A 177 -22.20 -0.39 -2.40
N ALA A 178 -21.10 -0.59 -3.14
CA ALA A 178 -19.82 0.05 -2.85
C ALA A 178 -19.97 1.57 -2.96
N THR A 179 -19.53 2.29 -1.93
CA THR A 179 -19.61 3.75 -1.91
C THR A 179 -18.69 4.33 -0.86
N SER A 180 -18.41 5.61 -0.96
CA SER A 180 -17.74 6.36 0.10
C SER A 180 -18.70 7.35 0.75
N LEU A 181 -18.57 7.50 2.06
CA LEU A 181 -19.46 8.37 2.82
C LEU A 181 -18.74 9.12 3.94
N ARG A 182 -19.45 10.11 4.49
CA ARG A 182 -19.06 10.84 5.69
C ARG A 182 -20.25 11.02 6.59
N VAL A 183 -19.99 11.02 7.90
CA VAL A 183 -20.95 11.38 8.92
C VAL A 183 -20.75 12.83 9.28
N THR A 184 -21.81 13.63 9.24
CA THR A 184 -21.84 15.01 9.76
C THR A 184 -22.48 14.95 11.14
N ALA A 185 -21.79 15.45 12.16
CA ALA A 185 -22.30 15.65 13.52
C ALA A 185 -22.58 17.14 13.75
N THR A 186 -23.77 17.48 14.19
CA THR A 186 -24.21 18.86 14.43
C THR A 186 -24.70 18.99 15.88
N VAL A 187 -24.22 19.99 16.59
CA VAL A 187 -24.66 20.28 17.96
C VAL A 187 -26.06 20.89 17.92
N ASP A 188 -26.99 20.27 18.64
CA ASP A 188 -28.37 20.74 18.76
C ASP A 188 -28.50 21.72 19.95
N ASN A 189 -28.15 22.97 19.72
CA ASN A 189 -28.22 24.03 20.72
C ASN A 189 -28.85 25.34 20.18
N GLY A 190 -29.41 25.29 18.97
CA GLY A 190 -30.02 26.46 18.32
C GLY A 190 -29.03 27.51 17.83
N SER A 191 -27.72 27.24 17.81
CA SER A 191 -26.70 28.19 17.32
C SER A 191 -26.87 28.49 15.83
N ILE A 192 -26.66 29.74 15.45
CA ILE A 192 -26.64 30.20 14.04
C ILE A 192 -25.32 30.96 13.81
N PRO A 193 -24.40 30.47 12.95
CA PRO A 193 -24.48 29.22 12.18
C PRO A 193 -24.38 27.99 13.09
N ALA A 194 -24.94 26.85 12.61
CA ALA A 194 -24.89 25.57 13.34
C ALA A 194 -23.44 25.09 13.51
N ILE A 195 -23.10 24.65 14.72
CA ILE A 195 -21.78 24.10 15.03
C ILE A 195 -21.77 22.63 14.59
N SER A 196 -20.97 22.30 13.56
CA SER A 196 -20.91 20.96 12.99
C SER A 196 -19.51 20.57 12.58
N SER A 197 -19.26 19.25 12.47
CA SER A 197 -18.02 18.66 11.95
C SER A 197 -18.34 17.42 11.14
N GLN A 198 -17.44 17.05 10.23
CA GLN A 198 -17.53 15.83 9.45
C GLN A 198 -16.49 14.80 9.89
N SER A 199 -16.83 13.51 9.77
CA SER A 199 -15.89 12.42 9.96
C SER A 199 -14.82 12.40 8.86
N SER A 200 -13.76 11.61 9.05
CA SER A 200 -12.99 11.09 7.93
C SER A 200 -13.92 10.36 6.95
N GLN A 201 -13.45 10.11 5.75
CA GLN A 201 -14.15 9.29 4.77
C GLN A 201 -14.21 7.85 5.26
N LEU A 202 -15.40 7.25 5.25
CA LEU A 202 -15.60 5.81 5.37
C LEU A 202 -15.76 5.25 3.95
N ILE A 203 -15.21 4.07 3.73
CA ILE A 203 -15.26 3.35 2.45
C ILE A 203 -16.04 2.07 2.67
N ILE A 204 -17.09 1.86 1.86
CA ILE A 204 -17.84 0.61 1.77
C ILE A 204 -17.36 -0.11 0.52
N SER A 205 -16.78 -1.32 0.69
CA SER A 205 -16.15 -2.09 -0.37
C SER A 205 -16.15 -3.58 -0.03
N THR A 206 -15.62 -4.45 -0.89
CA THR A 206 -15.46 -5.87 -0.52
C THR A 206 -14.34 -6.04 0.50
N GLY A 207 -13.32 -5.21 0.42
CA GLY A 207 -12.11 -5.34 1.22
C GLY A 207 -11.28 -6.59 0.87
N ILE A 208 -11.63 -7.29 -0.19
CA ILE A 208 -10.96 -8.51 -0.67
C ILE A 208 -10.06 -8.12 -1.84
N PRO A 209 -8.78 -8.55 -1.86
CA PRO A 209 -7.92 -8.32 -3.02
C PRO A 209 -8.53 -8.87 -4.30
N ASP A 210 -8.62 -8.03 -5.33
CA ASP A 210 -9.11 -8.42 -6.64
C ASP A 210 -7.94 -8.66 -7.60
N GLN A 211 -8.06 -9.65 -8.50
CA GLN A 211 -6.97 -10.11 -9.36
C GLN A 211 -6.44 -9.00 -10.28
N ASP A 212 -7.30 -8.22 -10.92
CA ASP A 212 -6.85 -7.17 -11.85
C ASP A 212 -6.37 -5.90 -11.15
N SER A 213 -6.68 -5.78 -9.86
CA SER A 213 -6.25 -4.68 -8.98
C SER A 213 -5.00 -5.01 -8.16
N PHE A 214 -4.27 -6.09 -8.52
CA PHE A 214 -3.00 -6.47 -7.93
C PHE A 214 -1.84 -6.05 -8.84
N SER A 215 -0.90 -5.23 -8.33
CA SER A 215 0.31 -4.83 -9.05
C SER A 215 1.57 -5.09 -8.25
N LEU A 216 2.66 -5.45 -8.98
CA LEU A 216 3.98 -5.69 -8.43
C LEU A 216 4.99 -4.77 -9.13
N SER A 217 5.92 -4.20 -8.39
CA SER A 217 6.96 -3.31 -8.92
C SER A 217 8.26 -3.48 -8.15
N ALA A 218 9.39 -3.36 -8.83
CA ALA A 218 10.71 -3.29 -8.22
C ALA A 218 11.32 -1.89 -8.42
N GLU A 219 12.15 -1.47 -7.48
CA GLU A 219 12.87 -0.20 -7.53
C GLU A 219 13.83 -0.16 -8.73
N VAL A 220 14.45 -1.32 -9.02
CA VAL A 220 15.31 -1.55 -10.18
C VAL A 220 14.96 -2.91 -10.78
N LEU A 221 14.87 -3.00 -12.12
CA LEU A 221 14.51 -4.22 -12.84
C LEU A 221 15.72 -5.02 -13.35
N ASN A 222 16.91 -4.41 -13.40
CA ASN A 222 18.17 -4.98 -13.86
C ASN A 222 19.26 -4.62 -12.83
N ALA A 223 19.25 -5.35 -11.71
CA ALA A 223 20.19 -5.14 -10.63
C ALA A 223 21.56 -5.77 -10.94
N GLU A 224 22.66 -5.16 -10.51
CA GLU A 224 24.01 -5.76 -10.56
C GLU A 224 24.11 -6.91 -9.54
N GLY A 225 23.54 -8.07 -9.90
CA GLY A 225 23.33 -9.18 -8.98
C GLY A 225 23.90 -10.51 -9.42
N TRP A 226 24.38 -10.64 -10.69
CA TRP A 226 24.97 -11.89 -11.15
C TRP A 226 26.33 -12.17 -10.55
N ASP A 227 27.22 -11.16 -10.53
CA ASP A 227 28.57 -11.29 -10.03
C ASP A 227 28.71 -10.88 -8.56
N LEU A 228 27.70 -10.21 -8.01
CA LEU A 228 27.73 -9.63 -6.67
C LEU A 228 26.63 -10.21 -5.79
N ASP A 229 27.03 -10.70 -4.60
CA ASP A 229 26.09 -11.03 -3.52
C ASP A 229 25.78 -9.78 -2.70
N GLY A 230 24.54 -9.71 -2.18
CA GLY A 230 24.15 -8.66 -1.26
C GLY A 230 23.62 -7.37 -1.93
N THR A 231 23.42 -7.36 -3.25
CA THR A 231 22.68 -6.26 -3.89
C THR A 231 21.22 -6.34 -3.51
N VAL A 232 20.71 -5.29 -2.83
CA VAL A 232 19.33 -5.25 -2.31
C VAL A 232 18.46 -4.42 -3.25
N VAL A 233 17.29 -4.97 -3.58
CA VAL A 233 16.25 -4.27 -4.36
C VAL A 233 14.92 -4.37 -3.62
N LYS A 234 14.27 -3.23 -3.45
CA LYS A 234 12.94 -3.16 -2.85
C LYS A 234 11.89 -3.56 -3.87
N VAL A 235 11.06 -4.55 -3.51
CA VAL A 235 9.90 -5.02 -4.28
C VAL A 235 8.63 -4.61 -3.55
N THR A 236 7.70 -4.00 -4.26
CA THR A 236 6.47 -3.43 -3.69
C THR A 236 5.24 -4.04 -4.34
N ALA A 237 4.39 -4.64 -3.54
CA ALA A 237 3.05 -5.07 -3.91
C ALA A 237 2.02 -3.98 -3.56
N ARG A 238 1.07 -3.76 -4.47
CA ARG A 238 -0.10 -2.91 -4.23
C ARG A 238 -1.34 -3.68 -4.62
N MET A 239 -2.34 -3.66 -3.75
CA MET A 239 -3.61 -4.36 -3.94
C MET A 239 -4.78 -3.45 -3.62
N ALA A 240 -5.81 -3.60 -4.43
CA ALA A 240 -7.10 -2.99 -4.22
C ALA A 240 -8.21 -4.04 -4.38
N ASP A 241 -9.42 -3.70 -3.96
CA ASP A 241 -10.60 -4.50 -4.23
C ASP A 241 -11.16 -4.21 -5.65
N ALA A 242 -12.21 -4.92 -6.05
CA ALA A 242 -12.87 -4.77 -7.36
C ALA A 242 -13.37 -3.34 -7.66
N PHE A 243 -13.40 -2.45 -6.66
CA PHE A 243 -13.79 -1.04 -6.80
C PHE A 243 -12.60 -0.08 -6.71
N ASN A 244 -11.36 -0.60 -6.83
CA ASN A 244 -10.11 0.16 -6.69
C ASN A 244 -9.91 0.85 -5.33
N ASN A 245 -10.55 0.36 -4.26
CA ASN A 245 -10.25 0.79 -2.91
C ASN A 245 -9.08 -0.02 -2.36
N PRO A 246 -8.13 0.61 -1.64
CA PRO A 246 -7.06 -0.13 -1.01
C PRO A 246 -7.59 -1.26 -0.12
N VAL A 247 -7.00 -2.44 -0.20
CA VAL A 247 -7.33 -3.54 0.72
C VAL A 247 -7.05 -3.15 2.17
N PRO A 248 -7.71 -3.79 3.15
CA PRO A 248 -7.50 -3.51 4.57
C PRO A 248 -6.04 -3.63 4.99
N ASP A 249 -5.65 -2.82 5.97
CA ASP A 249 -4.35 -2.93 6.61
C ASP A 249 -4.20 -4.31 7.28
N GLY A 250 -3.02 -4.93 7.13
CA GLY A 250 -2.77 -6.27 7.63
C GLY A 250 -3.09 -7.40 6.65
N THR A 251 -3.55 -7.11 5.42
CA THR A 251 -3.67 -8.13 4.38
C THR A 251 -2.28 -8.66 4.03
N THR A 252 -2.10 -9.98 4.12
CA THR A 252 -0.81 -10.64 3.89
C THR A 252 -0.57 -10.88 2.40
N VAL A 253 0.62 -10.54 1.95
CA VAL A 253 1.16 -10.88 0.62
C VAL A 253 2.34 -11.80 0.81
N SER A 254 2.34 -12.95 0.14
CA SER A 254 3.45 -13.91 0.13
C SER A 254 4.28 -13.74 -1.13
N PHE A 255 5.60 -13.96 -1.02
CA PHE A 255 6.54 -13.78 -2.12
C PHE A 255 7.41 -15.01 -2.31
N THR A 256 7.69 -15.33 -3.56
CA THR A 256 8.68 -16.32 -3.98
C THR A 256 9.61 -15.71 -5.02
N THR A 257 10.82 -16.24 -5.18
CA THR A 257 11.78 -15.82 -6.19
C THR A 257 12.53 -17.02 -6.75
N GLU A 258 12.74 -17.02 -8.06
CA GLU A 258 13.58 -18.03 -8.74
C GLU A 258 15.06 -17.84 -8.40
N GLY A 259 15.54 -16.62 -8.39
CA GLY A 259 16.94 -16.27 -8.17
C GLY A 259 17.13 -15.28 -7.03
N GLY A 260 18.27 -15.41 -6.32
CA GLY A 260 18.53 -14.64 -5.12
C GLY A 260 17.71 -15.11 -3.93
N SER A 261 17.42 -14.20 -3.02
CA SER A 261 16.49 -14.41 -1.90
C SER A 261 15.53 -13.25 -1.77
N ILE A 262 14.35 -13.50 -1.24
CA ILE A 262 13.32 -12.49 -0.98
C ILE A 262 12.71 -12.73 0.40
N GLU A 263 12.31 -11.67 1.09
CA GLU A 263 11.53 -11.80 2.33
C GLU A 263 10.18 -12.47 2.02
N ASP A 264 9.81 -13.47 2.80
CA ASP A 264 8.69 -14.40 2.50
C ASP A 264 7.34 -13.72 2.38
N ALA A 265 7.09 -12.68 3.19
CA ALA A 265 5.79 -12.01 3.23
C ALA A 265 5.87 -10.60 3.81
N CYS A 266 4.85 -9.79 3.51
CA CYS A 266 4.58 -8.53 4.18
C CYS A 266 3.09 -8.33 4.42
N GLN A 267 2.75 -7.38 5.29
CA GLN A 267 1.36 -6.96 5.55
C GLN A 267 1.12 -5.56 4.99
N THR A 268 -0.02 -5.37 4.35
CA THR A 268 -0.38 -4.10 3.73
C THR A 268 -0.62 -3.00 4.77
N VAL A 269 -0.24 -1.79 4.39
CA VAL A 269 -0.69 -0.54 5.00
C VAL A 269 -1.19 0.36 3.87
N LYS A 270 -2.44 0.73 3.91
CA LYS A 270 -3.13 1.48 2.83
C LYS A 270 -3.02 0.77 1.46
N GLY A 271 -3.21 -0.55 1.47
CA GLY A 271 -3.20 -1.38 0.28
C GLY A 271 -1.82 -1.65 -0.32
N ALA A 272 -0.72 -1.31 0.34
CA ALA A 272 0.63 -1.55 -0.16
C ALA A 272 1.54 -2.13 0.92
N CYS A 273 2.46 -3.01 0.52
CA CYS A 273 3.58 -3.42 1.36
C CYS A 273 4.82 -3.72 0.50
N SER A 274 5.97 -3.82 1.13
CA SER A 274 7.23 -4.01 0.43
C SER A 274 8.12 -5.00 1.16
N VAL A 275 8.89 -5.74 0.37
CA VAL A 275 9.90 -6.70 0.81
C VAL A 275 11.24 -6.37 0.16
N SER A 276 12.32 -6.91 0.72
CA SER A 276 13.66 -6.82 0.15
C SER A 276 13.98 -8.10 -0.62
N TRP A 277 14.33 -7.94 -1.90
CA TRP A 277 15.04 -8.97 -2.65
C TRP A 277 16.54 -8.72 -2.54
N THR A 278 17.33 -9.81 -2.42
CA THR A 278 18.79 -9.72 -2.27
C THR A 278 19.48 -10.71 -3.22
N SER A 279 20.47 -10.22 -3.97
CA SER A 279 21.26 -11.06 -4.88
C SER A 279 22.11 -12.07 -4.11
N GLN A 280 21.98 -13.32 -4.45
CA GLN A 280 22.78 -14.46 -3.98
C GLN A 280 22.44 -15.70 -4.83
N LEU A 281 23.01 -16.85 -4.49
CA LEU A 281 22.53 -18.13 -5.06
C LEU A 281 21.13 -18.48 -4.51
N PRO A 282 20.26 -19.13 -5.35
CA PRO A 282 20.52 -19.57 -6.73
C PRO A 282 20.53 -18.40 -7.73
N ARG A 283 21.19 -18.63 -8.88
CA ARG A 283 21.16 -17.71 -10.03
C ARG A 283 20.60 -18.47 -11.23
N PRO A 284 19.54 -17.97 -11.89
CA PRO A 284 18.94 -18.63 -13.04
C PRO A 284 19.92 -18.69 -14.22
N GLU A 285 20.30 -19.90 -14.63
CA GLU A 285 21.20 -20.08 -15.76
C GLU A 285 20.45 -20.14 -17.11
N GLY A 286 19.14 -20.40 -17.07
CA GLY A 286 18.29 -20.47 -18.25
C GLY A 286 18.55 -21.70 -19.13
N GLU A 287 18.03 -21.68 -20.37
CA GLU A 287 18.19 -22.74 -21.34
C GLU A 287 19.52 -22.63 -22.09
N MET A 288 20.30 -23.69 -22.11
CA MET A 288 21.53 -23.76 -22.90
C MET A 288 21.22 -23.95 -24.38
N LEU A 289 21.72 -23.04 -25.23
CA LEU A 289 21.62 -23.18 -26.66
C LEU A 289 22.77 -24.04 -27.19
N LEU A 290 22.42 -25.05 -28.00
CA LEU A 290 23.36 -25.95 -28.62
C LEU A 290 23.43 -25.71 -30.13
N ASN A 291 24.63 -25.76 -30.73
CA ASN A 291 24.76 -25.77 -32.15
C ASN A 291 24.42 -27.15 -32.75
N GLY A 292 24.38 -27.27 -34.09
CA GLY A 292 24.03 -28.52 -34.76
C GLY A 292 25.00 -29.71 -34.51
N ALA A 293 26.18 -29.46 -33.92
CA ALA A 293 27.14 -30.45 -33.47
C ALA A 293 27.01 -30.82 -31.98
N GLY A 294 26.06 -30.20 -31.26
CA GLY A 294 25.85 -30.39 -29.84
C GLY A 294 26.75 -29.54 -28.94
N ALA A 295 27.58 -28.66 -29.48
CA ALA A 295 28.34 -27.70 -28.70
C ALA A 295 27.47 -26.50 -28.30
N MET A 296 27.64 -25.99 -27.10
CA MET A 296 26.94 -24.78 -26.62
C MET A 296 27.38 -23.57 -27.48
N PHE A 297 26.44 -22.71 -27.79
CA PHE A 297 26.71 -21.45 -28.44
C PHE A 297 25.79 -20.35 -27.90
N ARG A 298 26.26 -19.14 -28.03
CA ARG A 298 25.45 -17.98 -27.71
C ARG A 298 24.38 -17.74 -28.81
N ASN A 299 23.27 -17.13 -28.38
CA ASN A 299 22.21 -16.72 -29.30
C ASN A 299 22.81 -15.96 -30.52
N PRO A 300 22.61 -16.43 -31.76
CA PRO A 300 23.20 -15.81 -32.94
C PRO A 300 22.80 -14.34 -33.12
N SER A 301 21.64 -13.93 -32.59
CA SER A 301 21.21 -12.53 -32.68
C SER A 301 22.06 -11.58 -31.83
N ALA A 302 22.79 -12.07 -30.85
CA ALA A 302 23.72 -11.25 -30.07
C ALA A 302 25.05 -11.00 -30.77
N LEU A 303 25.38 -11.77 -31.81
CA LEU A 303 26.56 -11.59 -32.68
C LEU A 303 27.90 -11.49 -31.93
N LEU A 304 28.08 -12.28 -30.88
CA LEU A 304 29.35 -12.37 -30.17
C LEU A 304 30.33 -13.35 -30.86
N ALA A 305 31.61 -13.18 -30.57
CA ALA A 305 32.66 -14.03 -31.09
C ALA A 305 32.52 -15.48 -30.60
N TYR A 306 32.77 -16.45 -31.47
CA TYR A 306 32.89 -17.85 -31.11
C TYR A 306 34.17 -18.09 -30.30
N ASP A 307 34.04 -18.66 -29.12
CA ASP A 307 35.17 -19.13 -28.32
C ASP A 307 35.49 -20.58 -28.68
N SER A 308 36.60 -20.77 -29.39
CA SER A 308 37.02 -22.09 -29.85
C SER A 308 37.51 -23.02 -28.74
N THR A 309 37.82 -22.48 -27.54
CA THR A 309 38.26 -23.25 -26.38
C THR A 309 37.07 -23.90 -25.68
N LEU A 310 35.97 -23.17 -25.59
CA LEU A 310 34.73 -23.60 -24.96
C LEU A 310 33.71 -24.12 -25.96
N GLU A 311 34.02 -24.04 -27.28
CA GLU A 311 33.09 -24.38 -28.38
C GLU A 311 31.76 -23.64 -28.32
N VAL A 312 31.76 -22.41 -27.79
CA VAL A 312 30.57 -21.55 -27.63
C VAL A 312 30.80 -20.18 -28.30
N TYR A 313 29.72 -19.50 -28.65
CA TYR A 313 29.77 -18.09 -29.11
C TYR A 313 29.70 -17.18 -27.88
N GLY A 314 30.73 -16.40 -27.68
CA GLY A 314 30.80 -15.43 -26.56
C GLY A 314 31.02 -16.13 -25.22
N ASN A 315 30.04 -16.11 -24.37
CA ASN A 315 30.09 -16.79 -23.09
C ASN A 315 29.23 -18.05 -23.05
N ILE A 316 29.48 -18.93 -22.07
CA ILE A 316 28.81 -20.22 -21.94
C ILE A 316 27.34 -20.10 -21.46
N TYR A 317 26.93 -18.91 -21.00
CA TYR A 317 25.60 -18.68 -20.42
C TYR A 317 24.66 -17.92 -21.35
N ASP A 318 24.89 -17.96 -22.65
CA ASP A 318 23.99 -17.37 -23.63
C ASP A 318 22.70 -18.17 -23.76
N GLN A 319 21.79 -17.93 -22.86
CA GLN A 319 20.59 -18.71 -22.66
C GLN A 319 19.37 -17.82 -22.72
N LYS A 320 18.24 -18.38 -23.16
CA LYS A 320 17.00 -17.65 -23.40
C LYS A 320 16.51 -16.89 -22.16
N TYR A 321 16.62 -17.50 -20.98
CA TYR A 321 16.18 -16.95 -19.71
C TYR A 321 17.31 -16.79 -18.69
N GLY A 322 18.56 -16.91 -19.09
CA GLY A 322 19.72 -16.75 -18.22
C GLY A 322 19.78 -15.36 -17.60
N GLY A 323 20.08 -15.28 -16.31
CA GLY A 323 20.11 -14.05 -15.54
C GLY A 323 18.74 -13.45 -15.23
N ARG A 324 17.64 -14.09 -15.64
CA ARG A 324 16.27 -13.61 -15.39
C ARG A 324 15.68 -14.36 -14.21
N ALA A 325 15.27 -13.64 -13.19
CA ALA A 325 14.67 -14.19 -11.97
C ALA A 325 13.20 -13.76 -11.88
N THR A 326 12.30 -14.72 -11.94
CA THR A 326 10.88 -14.47 -11.73
C THR A 326 10.60 -14.32 -10.24
N ILE A 327 9.97 -13.22 -9.86
CA ILE A 327 9.41 -12.97 -8.53
C ILE A 327 7.90 -13.08 -8.64
N THR A 328 7.27 -13.95 -7.85
CA THR A 328 5.82 -14.09 -7.79
C THR A 328 5.32 -13.63 -6.43
N ALA A 329 4.30 -12.78 -6.44
CA ALA A 329 3.57 -12.36 -5.25
C ALA A 329 2.15 -12.92 -5.29
N THR A 330 1.67 -13.47 -4.18
CA THR A 330 0.33 -14.05 -4.04
C THR A 330 -0.37 -13.54 -2.79
N ALA A 331 -1.68 -13.43 -2.87
CA ALA A 331 -2.54 -13.12 -1.72
C ALA A 331 -3.86 -13.87 -1.85
N ILE A 332 -4.55 -14.09 -0.74
CA ILE A 332 -5.92 -14.61 -0.78
C ILE A 332 -6.81 -13.46 -1.25
N GLY A 333 -7.55 -13.69 -2.31
CA GLY A 333 -8.40 -12.69 -2.96
C GLY A 333 -9.55 -13.30 -3.74
N GLU A 334 -10.12 -12.53 -4.63
CA GLU A 334 -11.22 -12.93 -5.51
C GLU A 334 -10.84 -12.74 -6.98
N GLU A 335 -11.48 -13.52 -7.84
CA GLU A 335 -11.34 -13.35 -9.27
C GLU A 335 -11.97 -12.03 -9.73
N SER A 336 -11.40 -11.44 -10.78
CA SER A 336 -12.03 -10.32 -11.48
C SER A 336 -13.10 -10.84 -12.45
N PHE A 337 -14.00 -9.99 -12.84
CA PHE A 337 -15.03 -10.31 -13.84
C PHE A 337 -15.30 -9.13 -14.77
N PRO A 338 -15.81 -9.40 -16.00
CA PRO A 338 -16.15 -8.34 -16.94
C PRO A 338 -17.48 -7.71 -16.57
N ASP A 339 -17.51 -6.62 -15.80
CA ASP A 339 -18.72 -5.86 -15.48
C ASP A 339 -19.18 -5.04 -16.71
N LEU A 340 -19.97 -5.68 -17.59
CA LEU A 340 -20.40 -5.09 -18.86
C LEU A 340 -21.53 -4.07 -18.71
N ASN A 341 -22.28 -4.13 -17.62
CA ASN A 341 -23.40 -3.23 -17.36
C ASN A 341 -23.09 -2.15 -16.32
N GLY A 342 -21.92 -2.21 -15.67
CA GLY A 342 -21.46 -1.22 -14.70
C GLY A 342 -22.20 -1.26 -13.36
N ASN A 343 -22.76 -2.41 -12.97
CA ASN A 343 -23.50 -2.53 -11.72
C ASN A 343 -22.67 -3.03 -10.53
N GLY A 344 -21.39 -3.41 -10.77
CA GLY A 344 -20.47 -3.92 -9.77
C GLY A 344 -20.83 -5.32 -9.26
N ARG A 345 -21.56 -6.11 -10.05
CA ARG A 345 -21.96 -7.48 -9.73
C ARG A 345 -21.74 -8.38 -10.93
N PHE A 346 -21.29 -9.60 -10.67
CA PHE A 346 -21.15 -10.63 -11.70
C PHE A 346 -22.50 -11.22 -12.06
N ASP A 347 -22.99 -10.94 -13.27
CA ASP A 347 -24.29 -11.34 -13.77
C ASP A 347 -24.24 -12.54 -14.70
N ALA A 348 -25.36 -13.28 -14.81
CA ALA A 348 -25.45 -14.43 -15.70
C ALA A 348 -25.14 -14.10 -17.17
N THR A 349 -25.41 -12.87 -17.61
CA THR A 349 -25.12 -12.39 -18.97
C THR A 349 -23.63 -12.17 -19.24
N GLU A 350 -22.80 -12.12 -18.21
CA GLU A 350 -21.35 -11.91 -18.28
C GLU A 350 -20.58 -13.24 -18.23
N ALA A 351 -21.24 -14.35 -17.90
CA ALA A 351 -20.65 -15.65 -17.70
C ALA A 351 -19.83 -16.15 -18.89
N ASP A 352 -20.31 -15.98 -20.13
CA ASP A 352 -19.60 -16.42 -21.33
C ASP A 352 -18.29 -15.64 -21.54
N THR A 353 -18.31 -14.33 -21.26
CA THR A 353 -17.12 -13.46 -21.33
C THR A 353 -16.14 -13.79 -20.20
N PHE A 354 -16.61 -14.08 -19.00
CA PHE A 354 -15.80 -14.53 -17.87
C PHE A 354 -15.03 -15.81 -18.21
N LEU A 355 -15.70 -16.83 -18.76
CA LEU A 355 -15.10 -18.14 -19.07
C LEU A 355 -14.02 -18.11 -20.17
N THR A 356 -14.03 -17.11 -21.05
CA THR A 356 -13.18 -17.06 -22.25
C THR A 356 -12.30 -15.82 -22.32
N GLY A 357 -12.63 -14.80 -21.55
CA GLY A 357 -11.97 -13.50 -21.56
C GLY A 357 -10.74 -13.42 -20.66
N LYS A 358 -10.10 -12.29 -20.76
CA LYS A 358 -8.93 -11.90 -19.97
C LYS A 358 -9.13 -10.52 -19.39
N ASP A 359 -8.52 -10.28 -18.23
CA ASP A 359 -8.44 -8.97 -17.63
C ASP A 359 -7.52 -8.02 -18.44
N VAL A 360 -7.42 -6.79 -18.00
CA VAL A 360 -6.58 -5.74 -18.63
C VAL A 360 -5.08 -6.07 -18.59
N THR A 361 -4.67 -7.02 -17.79
CA THR A 361 -3.28 -7.45 -17.63
C THR A 361 -2.93 -8.68 -18.47
N GLY A 362 -3.94 -9.26 -19.12
CA GLY A 362 -3.82 -10.46 -19.94
C GLY A 362 -4.03 -11.78 -19.19
N GLN A 363 -4.34 -11.74 -17.88
CA GLN A 363 -4.73 -12.92 -17.11
C GLN A 363 -6.17 -13.33 -17.46
N LEU A 364 -6.43 -14.64 -17.38
CA LEU A 364 -7.80 -15.14 -17.49
C LEU A 364 -8.63 -14.62 -16.32
N PHE A 365 -9.93 -14.36 -16.53
CA PHE A 365 -10.84 -14.08 -15.43
C PHE A 365 -11.03 -15.31 -14.55
N ASP A 366 -11.38 -16.44 -15.16
CA ASP A 366 -11.51 -17.76 -14.52
C ASP A 366 -10.09 -18.36 -14.34
N LEU A 367 -9.58 -18.36 -13.12
CA LEU A 367 -8.18 -18.62 -12.82
C LEU A 367 -7.91 -20.13 -12.58
N ASN A 368 -6.74 -20.58 -13.04
CA ASN A 368 -6.13 -21.81 -12.55
C ASN A 368 -5.48 -21.59 -11.18
N ASP A 369 -4.94 -22.63 -10.55
CA ASP A 369 -3.98 -22.46 -9.47
C ASP A 369 -2.81 -21.53 -9.87
N ALA A 370 -2.24 -20.86 -8.89
CA ALA A 370 -1.04 -20.06 -9.09
C ALA A 370 0.19 -20.96 -9.24
N PHE A 371 1.18 -20.48 -9.95
CA PHE A 371 2.48 -21.15 -10.10
C PHE A 371 3.59 -20.14 -10.34
N ASN A 372 4.81 -20.56 -10.09
CA ASN A 372 6.00 -19.80 -10.41
C ASN A 372 6.41 -20.13 -11.86
N ASP A 373 6.11 -19.21 -12.77
CA ASP A 373 6.40 -19.30 -14.21
C ASP A 373 7.83 -18.84 -14.46
N TYR A 374 8.77 -19.79 -14.47
CA TYR A 374 10.20 -19.49 -14.59
C TYR A 374 10.68 -19.38 -16.03
N ASN A 375 9.93 -19.89 -16.99
CA ASN A 375 10.25 -19.78 -18.41
C ASN A 375 9.45 -18.68 -19.13
N GLU A 376 8.59 -17.96 -18.40
CA GLU A 376 7.80 -16.83 -18.89
C GLU A 376 6.82 -17.20 -20.03
N ASP A 377 6.38 -18.48 -20.12
CA ASP A 377 5.47 -18.95 -21.17
C ASP A 377 3.98 -18.90 -20.79
N GLY A 378 3.67 -18.69 -19.50
CA GLY A 378 2.32 -18.58 -18.96
C GLY A 378 1.59 -19.93 -18.81
N VAL A 379 2.30 -21.04 -18.88
CA VAL A 379 1.74 -22.41 -18.80
C VAL A 379 2.47 -23.23 -17.75
N PHE A 380 1.74 -23.83 -16.82
CA PHE A 380 2.36 -24.73 -15.85
C PHE A 380 2.79 -26.05 -16.50
N ASN A 381 4.09 -26.28 -16.70
CA ASN A 381 4.63 -27.42 -17.44
C ASN A 381 5.94 -28.01 -16.87
N PRO A 382 6.07 -28.22 -15.55
CA PRO A 382 7.33 -28.60 -14.88
C PRO A 382 7.87 -29.99 -15.28
N GLN A 383 7.08 -30.80 -16.00
CA GLN A 383 7.45 -32.16 -16.42
C GLN A 383 7.46 -32.33 -17.94
N GLN A 384 7.55 -31.26 -18.71
CA GLN A 384 7.64 -31.35 -20.17
C GLN A 384 8.87 -32.15 -20.60
N THR A 385 8.74 -32.96 -21.67
CA THR A 385 9.84 -33.67 -22.26
C THR A 385 10.89 -32.70 -22.79
N GLY A 386 12.10 -32.79 -22.30
CA GLY A 386 13.16 -31.81 -22.61
C GLY A 386 13.27 -30.70 -21.57
N GLY A 387 12.47 -30.78 -20.50
CA GLY A 387 12.37 -29.75 -19.49
C GLY A 387 11.58 -28.54 -19.98
N GLN A 388 11.27 -27.66 -19.06
CA GLN A 388 10.81 -26.34 -19.45
C GLN A 388 11.95 -25.58 -20.12
N ASP A 389 11.63 -24.70 -21.03
CA ASP A 389 12.60 -23.82 -21.68
C ASP A 389 13.14 -22.80 -20.66
N GLY A 390 14.18 -23.16 -19.90
CA GLY A 390 14.74 -22.18 -18.99
C GLY A 390 15.20 -22.65 -17.62
N GLY A 391 15.65 -23.85 -17.49
CA GLY A 391 16.49 -24.28 -16.36
C GLY A 391 15.73 -24.68 -15.07
N THR A 392 15.22 -23.75 -14.28
CA THR A 392 14.54 -24.08 -13.02
C THR A 392 13.15 -24.65 -13.28
N LEU A 393 12.79 -25.75 -12.59
CA LEU A 393 11.46 -26.35 -12.69
C LEU A 393 10.41 -25.45 -12.04
N GLU A 394 9.28 -25.28 -12.71
CA GLU A 394 8.15 -24.50 -12.22
C GLU A 394 7.54 -25.12 -10.97
N GLU A 395 7.10 -24.28 -10.07
CA GLU A 395 6.56 -24.66 -8.78
C GLU A 395 5.08 -24.27 -8.67
N LEU A 396 4.28 -25.25 -8.23
CA LEU A 396 2.87 -25.04 -7.93
C LEU A 396 2.71 -24.18 -6.65
N VAL A 397 1.83 -23.20 -6.70
CA VAL A 397 1.34 -22.46 -5.53
C VAL A 397 -0.11 -22.91 -5.28
N ASP A 398 -0.25 -24.03 -4.57
CA ASP A 398 -1.47 -24.78 -4.36
C ASP A 398 -2.38 -24.08 -3.33
N PHE A 399 -3.55 -23.62 -3.76
CA PHE A 399 -4.49 -22.91 -2.90
C PHE A 399 -5.19 -23.81 -1.88
N ASN A 400 -5.55 -25.03 -2.29
CA ASN A 400 -6.31 -25.95 -1.46
C ASN A 400 -5.46 -27.04 -0.80
N ALA A 401 -4.13 -27.01 -1.03
CA ALA A 401 -3.14 -27.95 -0.49
C ALA A 401 -3.43 -29.43 -0.86
N ASN A 402 -3.95 -29.69 -2.07
CA ASN A 402 -4.22 -31.04 -2.56
C ASN A 402 -3.03 -31.68 -3.31
N GLY A 403 -1.99 -30.89 -3.64
CA GLY A 403 -0.79 -31.33 -4.34
C GLY A 403 -0.97 -31.52 -5.85
N VAL A 404 -2.04 -31.01 -6.42
CA VAL A 404 -2.38 -31.11 -7.85
C VAL A 404 -2.61 -29.71 -8.40
N PHE A 405 -2.14 -29.43 -9.61
CA PHE A 405 -2.46 -28.19 -10.29
C PHE A 405 -3.92 -28.19 -10.75
N ASP A 406 -4.75 -27.43 -10.10
CA ASP A 406 -6.16 -27.32 -10.41
C ASP A 406 -6.39 -26.33 -11.57
N LEU A 407 -7.07 -26.81 -12.59
CA LEU A 407 -7.52 -25.97 -13.69
C LEU A 407 -8.72 -25.14 -13.25
N LYS A 408 -8.97 -24.05 -13.98
CA LYS A 408 -10.15 -23.19 -13.83
C LYS A 408 -11.45 -24.00 -13.67
N ASP A 409 -12.26 -23.64 -12.70
CA ASP A 409 -13.43 -24.40 -12.27
C ASP A 409 -14.73 -23.97 -12.98
N ARG A 410 -14.66 -22.93 -13.81
CA ARG A 410 -15.77 -22.33 -14.56
C ARG A 410 -16.79 -21.59 -13.68
N LYS A 411 -16.37 -21.18 -12.51
CA LYS A 411 -17.18 -20.40 -11.57
C LYS A 411 -16.42 -19.17 -11.12
N TYR A 412 -17.13 -18.10 -10.89
CA TYR A 412 -16.59 -16.91 -10.27
C TYR A 412 -16.35 -17.16 -8.78
N ASN A 413 -15.09 -17.20 -8.38
CA ASN A 413 -14.63 -17.36 -7.00
C ASN A 413 -14.50 -16.01 -6.33
N GLY A 414 -15.62 -15.41 -5.98
CA GLY A 414 -15.71 -14.09 -5.35
C GLY A 414 -17.02 -13.87 -4.61
N VAL A 415 -17.17 -12.67 -4.06
CA VAL A 415 -18.33 -12.30 -3.23
C VAL A 415 -19.34 -11.40 -3.96
N LEU A 416 -19.03 -10.97 -5.18
CA LEU A 416 -19.85 -10.01 -5.94
C LEU A 416 -20.85 -10.65 -6.89
N CYS A 417 -21.18 -11.93 -6.74
CA CYS A 417 -22.21 -12.56 -7.54
C CYS A 417 -23.56 -11.83 -7.36
N SER A 418 -24.29 -11.67 -8.48
CA SER A 418 -25.63 -11.05 -8.47
C SER A 418 -26.68 -11.95 -7.81
N GLU A 419 -27.76 -11.34 -7.36
CA GLU A 419 -28.92 -12.04 -6.79
C GLU A 419 -30.12 -12.01 -7.79
N PRO A 420 -30.76 -13.15 -8.07
CA PRO A 420 -30.50 -14.49 -7.51
C PRO A 420 -29.21 -15.12 -8.05
N VAL A 421 -28.50 -15.88 -7.20
CA VAL A 421 -27.27 -16.58 -7.56
C VAL A 421 -27.49 -17.48 -8.78
N HIS A 422 -26.59 -17.41 -9.76
CA HIS A 422 -26.64 -18.20 -10.99
C HIS A 422 -25.51 -19.25 -11.06
N SER A 423 -25.60 -20.17 -12.05
CA SER A 423 -24.73 -21.36 -12.12
C SER A 423 -23.24 -21.08 -12.31
N ALA A 424 -22.86 -19.90 -12.81
CA ALA A 424 -21.47 -19.50 -12.96
C ALA A 424 -20.88 -18.83 -11.71
N CYS A 425 -21.59 -18.76 -10.60
CA CYS A 425 -21.10 -18.28 -9.31
C CYS A 425 -20.69 -19.44 -8.42
N ALA A 426 -19.65 -19.26 -7.63
CA ALA A 426 -19.30 -20.16 -6.55
C ALA A 426 -20.42 -20.19 -5.50
N THR A 427 -20.82 -21.38 -5.09
CA THR A 427 -21.86 -21.61 -4.09
C THR A 427 -21.25 -21.70 -2.69
N ALA A 428 -22.06 -21.93 -1.65
CA ALA A 428 -21.59 -22.10 -0.28
C ALA A 428 -20.69 -23.33 -0.08
N SER A 429 -20.73 -24.31 -1.00
CA SER A 429 -19.87 -25.50 -1.01
C SER A 429 -18.55 -25.31 -1.78
N ASP A 430 -18.46 -24.24 -2.57
CA ASP A 430 -17.28 -23.92 -3.37
C ASP A 430 -16.43 -22.86 -2.65
N SER A 431 -15.18 -22.71 -3.04
CA SER A 431 -14.36 -21.61 -2.55
C SER A 431 -14.87 -20.28 -3.16
N ARG A 432 -14.97 -19.24 -2.34
CA ARG A 432 -15.23 -17.87 -2.78
C ARG A 432 -13.98 -17.01 -2.79
N SER A 433 -12.83 -17.65 -2.74
CA SER A 433 -11.52 -17.01 -2.82
C SER A 433 -10.54 -17.92 -3.53
N VAL A 434 -9.52 -17.30 -4.10
CA VAL A 434 -8.40 -17.94 -4.81
C VAL A 434 -7.10 -17.24 -4.43
N PHE A 435 -5.94 -17.78 -4.84
CA PHE A 435 -4.74 -16.98 -4.86
C PHE A 435 -4.75 -16.01 -6.05
N VAL A 436 -5.00 -14.73 -5.75
CA VAL A 436 -4.69 -13.65 -6.68
C VAL A 436 -3.18 -13.47 -6.73
N ARG A 437 -2.63 -13.16 -7.91
CA ARG A 437 -1.19 -13.21 -8.14
C ARG A 437 -0.70 -12.18 -9.15
N ARG A 438 0.57 -11.81 -9.00
CA ARG A 438 1.30 -11.03 -9.98
C ARG A 438 2.76 -11.47 -9.99
N SER A 439 3.31 -11.63 -11.19
CA SER A 439 4.72 -11.93 -11.36
C SER A 439 5.47 -10.72 -11.92
N LEU A 440 6.75 -10.63 -11.59
CA LEU A 440 7.68 -9.63 -12.05
C LEU A 440 9.01 -10.29 -12.36
N VAL A 441 9.52 -10.13 -13.58
CA VAL A 441 10.86 -10.60 -13.92
C VAL A 441 11.88 -9.53 -13.57
N MET A 442 12.90 -9.91 -12.82
CA MET A 442 14.07 -9.09 -12.51
C MET A 442 15.31 -9.70 -13.17
N VAL A 443 16.11 -8.86 -13.81
CA VAL A 443 17.39 -9.29 -14.39
C VAL A 443 18.48 -9.17 -13.34
N MET A 444 19.12 -10.31 -13.02
CA MET A 444 20.37 -10.37 -12.26
C MET A 444 21.52 -10.08 -13.20
N SER A 445 21.72 -8.80 -13.54
CA SER A 445 22.69 -8.37 -14.54
C SER A 445 24.12 -8.65 -14.11
N GLY A 446 24.95 -9.08 -15.08
CA GLY A 446 26.40 -9.21 -14.88
C GLY A 446 27.10 -7.86 -14.94
N SER A 447 28.21 -7.75 -14.18
CA SER A 447 29.04 -6.54 -14.14
C SER A 447 29.86 -6.35 -15.42
N THR A 448 30.22 -7.46 -16.09
CA THR A 448 31.03 -7.45 -17.32
C THR A 448 30.16 -7.22 -18.54
N ALA A 449 30.50 -6.22 -19.34
CA ALA A 449 29.82 -5.93 -20.57
C ALA A 449 30.42 -6.72 -21.76
N PHE A 450 29.57 -7.12 -22.68
CA PHE A 450 29.91 -7.75 -23.96
C PHE A 450 29.28 -6.94 -25.10
N ALA A 451 29.89 -6.97 -26.27
CA ALA A 451 29.33 -6.32 -27.45
C ALA A 451 29.39 -7.23 -28.68
N THR A 452 28.68 -6.82 -29.72
CA THR A 452 28.82 -7.39 -31.07
C THR A 452 30.30 -7.52 -31.43
N ASP A 453 30.71 -8.70 -31.88
CA ASP A 453 32.09 -8.92 -32.33
C ASP A 453 32.50 -7.89 -33.38
N SER A 454 33.76 -7.46 -33.33
CA SER A 454 34.30 -6.40 -34.21
C SER A 454 34.13 -6.71 -35.71
N SER A 455 34.14 -8.00 -36.09
CA SER A 455 33.92 -8.42 -37.48
C SER A 455 32.46 -8.28 -37.93
N ASN A 456 31.53 -8.17 -37.02
CA ASN A 456 30.08 -8.10 -37.26
C ASN A 456 29.47 -6.72 -36.98
N ILE A 457 30.25 -5.76 -36.49
CA ILE A 457 29.80 -4.38 -36.32
C ILE A 457 29.46 -3.80 -37.72
N VAL A 458 28.26 -3.26 -37.85
CA VAL A 458 27.84 -2.62 -39.10
C VAL A 458 28.37 -1.20 -39.13
N ILE A 459 29.14 -0.90 -40.19
CA ILE A 459 29.76 0.41 -40.40
C ILE A 459 29.19 1.00 -41.69
N ALA A 460 28.69 2.22 -41.61
CA ALA A 460 28.32 3.02 -42.77
C ALA A 460 29.26 4.24 -42.82
N ASP A 461 30.15 4.29 -43.81
CA ASP A 461 31.20 5.29 -43.92
C ASP A 461 31.42 5.75 -45.40
N SER A 462 32.51 6.45 -45.71
CA SER A 462 32.80 6.95 -47.05
C SER A 462 33.04 5.84 -48.08
N THR A 463 33.33 4.62 -47.67
CA THR A 463 33.50 3.45 -48.55
C THR A 463 32.18 2.70 -48.81
N GLY A 464 31.11 3.05 -48.12
CA GLY A 464 29.78 2.42 -48.17
C GLY A 464 29.38 1.76 -46.88
N THR A 465 28.41 0.83 -46.93
CA THR A 465 27.97 0.05 -45.76
C THR A 465 28.61 -1.33 -45.82
N HIS A 466 29.31 -1.71 -44.74
CA HIS A 466 30.01 -2.98 -44.62
C HIS A 466 29.95 -3.50 -43.14
N THR A 467 30.41 -4.71 -42.90
CA THR A 467 30.56 -5.29 -41.58
C THR A 467 32.04 -5.47 -41.26
N GLY A 468 32.41 -5.12 -40.02
CA GLY A 468 33.78 -5.21 -39.53
C GLY A 468 34.76 -4.27 -40.25
N GLY A 469 36.05 -4.39 -39.91
CA GLY A 469 37.11 -3.57 -40.46
C GLY A 469 37.32 -2.23 -39.75
N SER A 470 37.83 -1.24 -40.48
CA SER A 470 38.07 0.11 -39.97
C SER A 470 37.04 1.10 -40.51
N ILE A 471 36.83 2.17 -39.78
CA ILE A 471 35.99 3.29 -40.17
C ILE A 471 36.83 4.24 -41.05
N THR A 472 36.36 4.58 -42.26
CA THR A 472 37.03 5.53 -43.18
C THR A 472 36.14 6.75 -43.39
N ILE A 473 36.67 7.95 -43.17
CA ILE A 473 35.91 9.20 -43.28
C ILE A 473 36.69 10.14 -44.25
N GLU A 474 36.03 10.63 -45.30
CA GLU A 474 36.61 11.66 -46.18
C GLU A 474 36.41 13.06 -45.57
N GLY A 475 37.53 13.72 -45.22
CA GLY A 475 37.53 15.08 -44.67
C GLY A 475 36.54 15.24 -43.51
N LYS A 476 35.64 16.24 -43.60
CA LYS A 476 34.57 16.51 -42.64
C LYS A 476 33.32 15.62 -42.76
N GLY A 477 33.40 14.55 -43.52
CA GLY A 477 32.33 13.57 -43.65
C GLY A 477 31.93 12.94 -42.32
N SER A 478 31.03 12.00 -42.38
CA SER A 478 30.58 11.25 -41.18
C SER A 478 30.54 9.76 -41.46
N ALA A 479 30.70 8.99 -40.41
CA ALA A 479 30.50 7.55 -40.40
C ALA A 479 29.66 7.13 -39.17
N THR A 480 28.92 6.03 -39.32
CA THR A 480 28.11 5.48 -38.24
C THR A 480 28.48 4.02 -37.99
N ALA A 481 28.72 3.67 -36.75
CA ALA A 481 28.91 2.30 -36.29
C ALA A 481 27.71 1.83 -35.48
N MET A 482 27.18 0.63 -35.80
CA MET A 482 26.03 0.02 -35.11
C MET A 482 26.44 -1.32 -34.52
N PHE A 483 26.15 -1.50 -33.24
CA PHE A 483 26.48 -2.69 -32.43
C PHE A 483 25.53 -2.84 -31.27
N THR A 484 25.47 -4.05 -30.70
CA THR A 484 24.67 -4.36 -29.49
C THR A 484 25.60 -4.55 -28.31
N ILE A 485 25.19 -4.05 -27.14
CA ILE A 485 25.86 -4.30 -25.85
C ILE A 485 24.90 -5.07 -24.95
N SER A 486 25.43 -6.03 -24.21
CA SER A 486 24.71 -6.85 -23.24
C SER A 486 25.61 -7.30 -22.11
N ASP A 487 25.02 -7.92 -21.09
CA ASP A 487 25.77 -8.64 -20.07
C ASP A 487 26.17 -10.07 -20.52
N LEU A 488 26.63 -10.88 -19.58
CA LEU A 488 27.05 -12.27 -19.78
C LEU A 488 25.97 -13.16 -20.40
N HIS A 489 24.68 -12.95 -20.07
CA HIS A 489 23.55 -13.75 -20.52
C HIS A 489 22.81 -13.16 -21.72
N ASN A 490 23.42 -12.19 -22.39
CA ASN A 490 22.75 -11.40 -23.44
C ASN A 490 21.55 -10.61 -22.91
N GLN A 491 21.57 -10.23 -21.64
CA GLN A 491 20.54 -9.42 -21.00
C GLN A 491 20.98 -7.95 -20.86
N GLN A 492 20.12 -7.13 -20.29
CA GLN A 492 20.41 -5.73 -20.00
C GLN A 492 21.60 -5.60 -19.02
N MET A 493 22.49 -4.63 -19.27
CA MET A 493 23.49 -4.22 -18.28
C MET A 493 22.80 -3.69 -17.02
N PRO A 494 23.49 -3.69 -15.87
CA PRO A 494 22.92 -3.12 -14.64
C PRO A 494 22.42 -1.68 -14.84
N ALA A 495 21.27 -1.36 -14.25
CA ALA A 495 20.78 0.01 -14.24
C ALA A 495 21.80 0.96 -13.59
N GLY A 496 22.04 2.09 -14.24
CA GLY A 496 23.08 3.03 -13.83
C GLY A 496 24.45 2.77 -14.46
N SER A 497 24.65 1.66 -15.19
CA SER A 497 25.89 1.48 -16.00
C SER A 497 26.05 2.62 -16.99
N ILE A 498 27.30 3.08 -17.17
CA ILE A 498 27.62 4.20 -18.04
C ILE A 498 28.37 3.70 -19.26
N VAL A 499 27.82 3.91 -20.45
CA VAL A 499 28.45 3.62 -21.74
C VAL A 499 29.09 4.90 -22.27
N ARG A 500 30.41 4.88 -22.53
CA ARG A 500 31.15 6.02 -23.08
C ARG A 500 31.69 5.72 -24.46
N PHE A 501 31.46 6.64 -25.39
CA PHE A 501 31.89 6.57 -26.77
C PHE A 501 33.01 7.59 -26.98
N LYS A 502 34.20 7.14 -27.33
CA LYS A 502 35.42 7.95 -27.45
C LYS A 502 36.07 7.71 -28.82
N THR A 503 36.69 8.73 -29.40
CA THR A 503 37.55 8.61 -30.58
C THR A 503 38.80 9.44 -30.41
N SER A 504 39.93 8.94 -30.95
CA SER A 504 41.18 9.69 -31.00
C SER A 504 41.43 10.34 -32.35
N ALA A 505 40.56 10.11 -33.39
CA ALA A 505 40.55 10.81 -34.64
C ALA A 505 39.13 11.29 -34.96
N GLY A 506 38.98 12.57 -35.31
CA GLY A 506 37.68 13.21 -35.47
C GLY A 506 36.97 13.44 -34.17
N SER A 507 35.62 13.43 -34.21
CA SER A 507 34.78 13.65 -33.02
C SER A 507 33.53 12.78 -33.01
N VAL A 508 33.07 12.38 -31.83
CA VAL A 508 31.75 11.76 -31.65
C VAL A 508 30.69 12.86 -31.70
N VAL A 509 29.77 12.80 -32.64
CA VAL A 509 28.70 13.82 -32.83
C VAL A 509 27.33 13.32 -32.40
N SER A 510 27.15 12.01 -32.17
CA SER A 510 26.04 11.44 -31.43
C SER A 510 26.25 11.63 -29.93
N THR A 511 25.35 11.08 -29.09
CA THR A 511 25.54 11.04 -27.64
C THR A 511 26.87 10.38 -27.30
N SER A 512 27.74 11.07 -26.54
CA SER A 512 29.06 10.56 -26.14
C SER A 512 29.03 9.73 -24.87
N GLU A 513 27.94 9.79 -24.11
CA GLU A 513 27.70 9.03 -22.88
C GLU A 513 26.24 8.61 -22.78
N PHE A 514 25.98 7.39 -22.33
CA PHE A 514 24.65 6.84 -22.11
C PHE A 514 24.57 6.16 -20.76
N THR A 515 23.57 6.50 -19.94
CA THR A 515 23.29 5.82 -18.68
C THR A 515 22.22 4.76 -18.90
N TRP A 516 22.50 3.52 -18.46
CA TRP A 516 21.59 2.39 -18.65
C TRP A 516 20.36 2.53 -17.76
N PRO A 517 19.14 2.49 -18.32
CA PRO A 517 17.92 2.62 -17.55
C PRO A 517 17.56 1.33 -16.81
N SER A 518 16.66 1.43 -15.84
CA SER A 518 15.98 0.27 -15.27
C SER A 518 15.07 -0.37 -16.32
N SER A 519 15.28 -1.65 -16.64
CA SER A 519 14.54 -2.40 -17.66
C SER A 519 14.75 -3.90 -17.49
N ASN A 520 13.69 -4.69 -17.64
CA ASN A 520 13.74 -6.14 -17.73
C ASN A 520 13.53 -6.66 -19.17
N TYR A 521 13.76 -5.80 -20.17
CA TYR A 521 13.71 -6.22 -21.57
C TYR A 521 14.65 -7.41 -21.80
N ASN A 522 14.13 -8.47 -22.43
CA ASN A 522 14.91 -9.67 -22.74
C ASN A 522 15.78 -9.43 -23.96
N GLY A 523 17.09 -9.35 -23.75
CA GLY A 523 18.08 -9.11 -24.77
C GLY A 523 18.95 -7.87 -24.51
N GLY A 524 20.06 -7.76 -25.27
CA GLY A 524 20.95 -6.61 -25.24
C GLY A 524 20.35 -5.35 -25.86
N ARG A 525 21.07 -4.24 -25.76
CA ARG A 525 20.68 -2.94 -26.32
C ARG A 525 21.52 -2.59 -27.52
N GLN A 526 20.87 -2.21 -28.61
CA GLN A 526 21.53 -1.72 -29.81
C GLN A 526 21.91 -0.24 -29.67
N PHE A 527 23.12 0.09 -30.11
CA PHE A 527 23.66 1.44 -30.18
C PHE A 527 24.01 1.78 -31.64
N SER A 528 23.85 3.06 -31.96
CA SER A 528 24.26 3.66 -33.23
C SER A 528 25.05 4.93 -32.89
N THR A 529 26.36 4.91 -33.17
CA THR A 529 27.28 6.03 -32.86
C THR A 529 27.80 6.64 -34.14
N THR A 530 27.67 7.96 -34.25
CA THR A 530 28.14 8.71 -35.41
C THR A 530 29.43 9.47 -35.10
N LEU A 531 30.44 9.27 -35.91
CA LEU A 531 31.71 9.99 -35.92
C LEU A 531 31.72 11.01 -37.05
N LYS A 532 32.36 12.15 -36.81
CA LYS A 532 32.61 13.20 -37.79
C LYS A 532 34.11 13.36 -37.95
N GLY A 533 34.58 13.41 -39.21
CA GLY A 533 35.96 13.67 -39.55
C GLY A 533 36.36 15.14 -39.37
N GLU A 534 37.59 15.45 -39.78
CA GLU A 534 38.25 16.76 -39.66
C GLU A 534 38.94 17.14 -40.95
N ASP A 535 39.47 18.37 -41.02
CA ASP A 535 40.08 18.88 -42.28
C ASP A 535 41.41 18.20 -42.64
N GLU A 536 42.17 17.81 -41.62
CA GLU A 536 43.47 17.21 -41.78
C GLU A 536 43.39 15.67 -41.74
N PRO A 537 44.08 14.95 -42.60
CA PRO A 537 44.18 13.50 -42.51
C PRO A 537 44.72 13.04 -41.17
N ASN A 538 44.04 12.09 -40.58
CA ASN A 538 44.36 11.60 -39.24
C ASN A 538 44.01 10.11 -39.11
N THR A 539 44.69 9.42 -38.18
CA THR A 539 44.37 8.04 -37.82
C THR A 539 44.24 7.89 -36.34
N GLY A 540 43.27 7.11 -35.92
CA GLY A 540 43.01 6.88 -34.48
C GLY A 540 42.17 5.65 -34.26
N VAL A 541 41.53 5.60 -33.10
CA VAL A 541 40.72 4.47 -32.66
C VAL A 541 39.39 4.99 -32.09
N PHE A 542 38.30 4.39 -32.49
CA PHE A 542 36.99 4.51 -31.84
C PHE A 542 36.89 3.44 -30.77
N ILE A 543 36.59 3.85 -29.53
CA ILE A 543 36.52 2.99 -28.34
C ILE A 543 35.16 3.15 -27.70
N VAL A 544 34.58 2.03 -27.27
CA VAL A 544 33.40 2.02 -26.37
C VAL A 544 33.76 1.33 -25.06
N GLU A 545 33.53 2.03 -23.99
CA GLU A 545 33.73 1.54 -22.63
C GLU A 545 32.40 1.51 -21.90
N VAL A 546 32.20 0.49 -21.07
CA VAL A 546 31.05 0.35 -20.18
C VAL A 546 31.58 0.28 -18.75
N GLU A 547 31.11 1.17 -17.89
CA GLU A 547 31.38 1.18 -16.46
C GLU A 547 30.14 0.70 -15.73
N SER A 548 30.23 -0.39 -14.98
CA SER A 548 29.14 -0.89 -14.14
C SER A 548 28.96 -0.02 -12.89
N PRO A 549 27.81 -0.07 -12.19
CA PRO A 549 27.62 0.68 -10.93
C PRO A 549 28.65 0.37 -9.86
N ASN A 550 29.20 -0.85 -9.84
CA ASN A 550 30.30 -1.25 -8.93
C ASN A 550 31.67 -0.70 -9.37
N GLY A 551 31.76 0.00 -10.50
CA GLY A 551 32.97 0.63 -10.99
C GLY A 551 33.87 -0.29 -11.87
N LEU A 552 33.39 -1.48 -12.30
CA LEU A 552 34.09 -2.30 -13.28
C LEU A 552 33.98 -1.65 -14.65
N ILE A 553 35.14 -1.35 -15.28
CA ILE A 553 35.21 -0.79 -16.62
C ILE A 553 35.59 -1.89 -17.61
N THR A 554 34.77 -2.10 -18.63
CA THR A 554 35.00 -3.05 -19.71
C THR A 554 35.08 -2.28 -21.04
N GLN A 555 36.18 -2.41 -21.76
CA GLN A 555 36.27 -1.92 -23.13
C GLN A 555 35.65 -2.96 -24.06
N VAL A 556 34.52 -2.64 -24.68
CA VAL A 556 33.73 -3.60 -25.47
C VAL A 556 33.88 -3.44 -26.99
N VAL A 557 34.29 -2.27 -27.46
CA VAL A 557 34.52 -2.00 -28.86
C VAL A 557 35.86 -1.26 -29.04
N SER A 558 36.64 -1.67 -30.03
CA SER A 558 37.87 -0.98 -30.47
C SER A 558 37.99 -1.11 -31.98
N ILE A 559 37.82 -0.01 -32.72
CA ILE A 559 37.84 0.02 -34.19
C ILE A 559 38.78 1.12 -34.65
N GLY A 560 39.67 0.80 -35.61
CA GLY A 560 40.51 1.80 -36.25
C GLY A 560 39.69 2.84 -37.02
N VAL A 561 40.09 4.12 -36.94
CA VAL A 561 39.47 5.24 -37.65
C VAL A 561 40.54 5.88 -38.55
N THR A 562 40.22 6.06 -39.81
CA THR A 562 41.09 6.75 -40.78
C THR A 562 40.31 7.92 -41.40
N ILE A 563 40.85 9.12 -41.26
CA ILE A 563 40.34 10.33 -41.93
C ILE A 563 41.27 10.64 -43.10
N LEU A 564 40.69 10.72 -44.30
CA LEU A 564 41.40 10.93 -45.56
C LEU A 564 41.41 12.40 -45.97
#